data_132551871b79cbf4f8bea7c48d0a5c50
#
_entry.id   132551871b79cbf4f8bea7c48d0a5c50
#
_cell.length_a   1.000
_cell.length_b   1.000
_cell.length_c   1.000
_cell.angle_alpha   90.00
_cell.angle_beta   90.00
_cell.angle_gamma   90.00
#
_symmetry.space_group_name_H-M   'P 1'
#
loop_
_entity.id
_entity.type
_entity.pdbx_description
1 polymer ?
#
loop_
_entity_poly.entity_id
_entity_poly.type
_entity_poly.pdbx_seq_one_letter_code
_entity_poly.pdbx_strand_id
1 'polypeptide(L)'
;MMGQQGGSQDRLFYSFNLDDHVPRGHLLRGIDRLFDLGELRTHLAPFYSHTGRPSIDPELMMRMLIVGYCFGIRSERRLCEEVHLNLAYRWFCRLDLEHEVPDHSIFSKNRHGRFRESDAFRYVFESVLRRCMSEGLVGMPPGGQGWLHQSSSVSLGWS
;
A
#
# COMPACT_ATOMS: atom_id res chain seq x y z
N MET A 1 -33.18 4.78 23.65
CA MET A 1 -32.99 6.25 23.57
C MET A 1 -32.23 6.54 22.27
N MET A 2 -32.81 7.29 21.35
CA MET A 2 -32.09 7.66 20.12
C MET A 2 -31.07 8.76 20.44
N GLY A 3 -29.79 8.55 20.05
CA GLY A 3 -28.76 9.58 20.13
C GLY A 3 -29.08 10.75 19.18
N GLN A 4 -28.85 11.96 19.60
CA GLN A 4 -28.95 13.14 18.74
C GLN A 4 -27.56 13.47 18.21
N GLN A 5 -27.45 13.67 16.89
CA GLN A 5 -26.24 14.23 16.29
C GLN A 5 -26.17 15.71 16.62
N GLY A 6 -25.08 16.12 17.28
CA GLY A 6 -24.80 17.55 17.47
C GLY A 6 -24.62 18.24 16.12
N GLY A 7 -25.22 19.41 15.95
CA GLY A 7 -25.04 20.19 14.72
C GLY A 7 -23.54 20.45 14.48
N SER A 8 -23.10 20.23 13.25
CA SER A 8 -21.73 20.57 12.85
C SER A 8 -21.59 22.08 12.83
N GLN A 9 -20.69 22.63 13.63
CA GLN A 9 -20.29 24.01 13.49
C GLN A 9 -19.21 24.08 12.41
N ASP A 10 -19.49 24.82 11.36
CA ASP A 10 -18.51 25.09 10.31
C ASP A 10 -17.35 25.87 10.90
N ARG A 11 -16.17 25.24 10.95
CA ARG A 11 -14.94 25.91 11.34
C ARG A 11 -14.30 26.51 10.09
N LEU A 12 -13.99 27.81 10.14
CA LEU A 12 -13.32 28.53 9.05
C LEU A 12 -11.87 28.04 8.82
N PHE A 13 -11.22 27.52 9.87
CA PHE A 13 -9.85 27.00 9.78
C PHE A 13 -9.75 25.67 10.51
N TYR A 14 -9.21 24.67 9.80
CA TYR A 14 -8.95 23.35 10.32
C TYR A 14 -7.44 23.08 10.33
N SER A 15 -6.86 22.85 11.49
CA SER A 15 -5.56 22.18 11.57
C SER A 15 -5.81 20.70 11.42
N PHE A 16 -5.56 20.16 10.22
CA PHE A 16 -5.80 18.76 9.91
C PHE A 16 -4.48 18.01 9.86
N ASN A 17 -4.38 16.91 10.61
CA ASN A 17 -3.26 15.99 10.56
C ASN A 17 -3.81 14.55 10.40
N LEU A 18 -3.44 13.87 9.33
CA LEU A 18 -3.85 12.48 9.07
C LEU A 18 -3.48 11.53 10.21
N ASP A 19 -2.33 11.76 10.86
CA ASP A 19 -1.88 10.91 11.97
C ASP A 19 -2.87 10.90 13.14
N ASP A 20 -3.50 12.02 13.42
CA ASP A 20 -4.48 12.15 14.51
C ASP A 20 -5.79 11.41 14.23
N HIS A 21 -6.09 11.16 12.94
CA HIS A 21 -7.34 10.53 12.49
C HIS A 21 -7.23 9.02 12.33
N VAL A 22 -6.03 8.46 12.35
CA VAL A 22 -5.83 7.00 12.27
C VAL A 22 -5.74 6.44 13.69
N PRO A 23 -6.61 5.51 14.10
CA PRO A 23 -6.58 4.92 15.44
C PRO A 23 -5.21 4.29 15.77
N ARG A 24 -4.78 4.43 17.01
CA ARG A 24 -3.47 3.90 17.46
C ARG A 24 -3.35 2.38 17.31
N GLY A 25 -4.45 1.65 17.46
CA GLY A 25 -4.52 0.20 17.28
C GLY A 25 -4.77 -0.25 15.84
N HIS A 26 -4.74 0.65 14.85
CA HIS A 26 -5.00 0.28 13.46
C HIS A 26 -3.90 -0.64 12.90
N LEU A 27 -4.29 -1.68 12.14
CA LEU A 27 -3.39 -2.67 11.56
C LEU A 27 -2.21 -2.02 10.80
N LEU A 28 -2.50 -1.01 10.00
CA LEU A 28 -1.47 -0.33 9.19
C LEU A 28 -0.40 0.36 10.03
N ARG A 29 -0.67 0.77 11.28
CA ARG A 29 0.35 1.29 12.18
C ARG A 29 1.33 0.21 12.63
N GLY A 30 0.83 -1.00 12.86
CA GLY A 30 1.66 -2.18 13.16
C GLY A 30 2.57 -2.51 11.99
N ILE A 31 2.01 -2.55 10.80
CA ILE A 31 2.74 -2.84 9.57
C ILE A 31 3.79 -1.74 9.28
N ASP A 32 3.42 -0.47 9.42
CA ASP A 32 4.32 0.66 9.16
C ASP A 32 5.60 0.63 10.01
N ARG A 33 5.49 0.18 11.27
CA ARG A 33 6.65 0.00 12.15
C ARG A 33 7.62 -1.09 11.69
N LEU A 34 7.14 -2.07 10.94
CA LEU A 34 7.95 -3.17 10.40
C LEU A 34 8.45 -2.91 8.98
N PHE A 35 8.04 -1.78 8.42
CA PHE A 35 8.25 -1.42 7.03
C PHE A 35 9.58 -0.69 6.86
N ASP A 36 10.61 -1.43 6.52
CA ASP A 36 11.92 -0.87 6.17
C ASP A 36 12.11 -0.91 4.66
N LEU A 37 12.13 0.26 4.05
CA LEU A 37 12.32 0.44 2.61
C LEU A 37 13.65 1.11 2.26
N GLY A 38 14.57 1.25 3.21
CA GLY A 38 15.84 1.92 2.98
C GLY A 38 16.63 1.34 1.80
N GLU A 39 16.57 0.02 1.62
CA GLU A 39 17.23 -0.66 0.52
C GLU A 39 16.41 -0.71 -0.78
N LEU A 40 15.07 -0.55 -0.71
CA LEU A 40 14.20 -0.70 -1.87
C LEU A 40 14.56 0.28 -3.00
N ARG A 41 14.77 1.54 -2.67
CA ARG A 41 15.12 2.57 -3.66
C ARG A 41 16.45 2.27 -4.34
N THR A 42 17.43 1.79 -3.57
CA THR A 42 18.76 1.43 -4.09
C THR A 42 18.66 0.24 -5.05
N HIS A 43 17.89 -0.78 -4.69
CA HIS A 43 17.70 -1.96 -5.54
C HIS A 43 16.88 -1.68 -6.80
N LEU A 44 15.92 -0.76 -6.73
CA LEU A 44 15.06 -0.42 -7.85
C LEU A 44 15.62 0.70 -8.76
N ALA A 45 16.63 1.44 -8.30
CA ALA A 45 17.24 2.53 -9.09
C ALA A 45 17.63 2.12 -10.53
N PRO A 46 18.22 0.94 -10.78
CA PRO A 46 18.57 0.51 -12.13
C PRO A 46 17.37 0.33 -13.09
N PHE A 47 16.17 0.09 -12.54
CA PHE A 47 14.94 -0.12 -13.31
C PHE A 47 14.19 1.19 -13.61
N TYR A 48 14.65 2.30 -13.06
CA TYR A 48 14.08 3.62 -13.30
C TYR A 48 14.91 4.41 -14.30
N SER A 49 14.26 4.84 -15.38
CA SER A 49 14.90 5.70 -16.38
C SER A 49 15.10 7.11 -15.81
N HIS A 50 16.25 7.71 -16.09
CA HIS A 50 16.53 9.11 -15.76
C HIS A 50 15.87 10.11 -16.74
N THR A 51 15.25 9.60 -17.81
CA THR A 51 14.59 10.41 -18.85
C THR A 51 13.14 9.98 -19.02
N GLY A 52 12.24 10.93 -19.21
CA GLY A 52 10.83 10.70 -19.48
C GLY A 52 9.88 11.15 -18.35
N ARG A 53 8.58 10.83 -18.50
CA ARG A 53 7.56 11.20 -17.52
C ARG A 53 7.84 10.52 -16.18
N PRO A 54 7.70 11.25 -15.04
CA PRO A 54 7.84 10.67 -13.73
C PRO A 54 6.95 9.42 -13.57
N SER A 55 7.54 8.35 -13.09
CA SER A 55 6.87 7.10 -12.78
C SER A 55 6.35 7.14 -11.34
N ILE A 56 5.46 6.22 -10.99
CA ILE A 56 5.00 6.07 -9.60
C ILE A 56 6.21 5.78 -8.70
N ASP A 57 6.27 6.45 -7.56
CA ASP A 57 7.28 6.19 -6.54
C ASP A 57 7.20 4.71 -6.10
N PRO A 58 8.33 3.97 -6.09
CA PRO A 58 8.33 2.56 -5.74
C PRO A 58 7.86 2.29 -4.31
N GLU A 59 8.10 3.22 -3.39
CA GLU A 59 7.61 3.11 -2.02
C GLU A 59 6.09 3.22 -1.98
N LEU A 60 5.52 4.19 -2.68
CA LEU A 60 4.07 4.35 -2.79
C LEU A 60 3.43 3.09 -3.39
N MET A 61 4.02 2.57 -4.45
CA MET A 61 3.55 1.34 -5.09
C MET A 61 3.53 0.16 -4.13
N MET A 62 4.61 -0.03 -3.37
CA MET A 62 4.72 -1.09 -2.38
C MET A 62 3.66 -0.95 -1.28
N ARG A 63 3.49 0.25 -0.75
CA ARG A 63 2.50 0.55 0.29
C ARG A 63 1.08 0.28 -0.19
N MET A 64 0.74 0.70 -1.41
CA MET A 64 -0.57 0.41 -2.01
C MET A 64 -0.81 -1.09 -2.19
N LEU A 65 0.19 -1.86 -2.65
CA LEU A 65 0.06 -3.32 -2.78
C LEU A 65 -0.14 -4.02 -1.44
N ILE A 66 0.51 -3.56 -0.38
CA ILE A 66 0.31 -4.09 0.98
C ILE A 66 -1.10 -3.80 1.47
N VAL A 67 -1.62 -2.60 1.26
CA VAL A 67 -3.02 -2.28 1.54
C VAL A 67 -3.94 -3.24 0.79
N GLY A 68 -3.74 -3.42 -0.50
CA GLY A 68 -4.52 -4.35 -1.32
C GLY A 68 -4.51 -5.77 -0.77
N TYR A 69 -3.34 -6.26 -0.40
CA TYR A 69 -3.18 -7.58 0.19
C TYR A 69 -3.88 -7.72 1.55
N CYS A 70 -3.59 -6.82 2.48
CA CYS A 70 -4.10 -6.91 3.86
C CYS A 70 -5.62 -6.76 3.95
N PHE A 71 -6.22 -5.99 3.06
CA PHE A 71 -7.67 -5.74 3.05
C PHE A 71 -8.41 -6.49 1.94
N GLY A 72 -7.74 -7.41 1.24
CA GLY A 72 -8.36 -8.25 0.23
C GLY A 72 -8.88 -7.49 -1.00
N ILE A 73 -8.28 -6.34 -1.32
CA ILE A 73 -8.67 -5.53 -2.48
C ILE A 73 -7.93 -6.05 -3.70
N ARG A 74 -8.59 -6.87 -4.50
CA ARG A 74 -7.96 -7.54 -5.66
C ARG A 74 -7.92 -6.70 -6.93
N SER A 75 -8.83 -5.76 -7.09
CA SER A 75 -8.89 -4.89 -8.27
C SER A 75 -7.98 -3.69 -8.09
N GLU A 76 -7.07 -3.44 -9.02
CA GLU A 76 -6.18 -2.27 -9.02
C GLU A 76 -6.95 -0.96 -9.10
N ARG A 77 -8.02 -0.92 -9.88
CA ARG A 77 -8.91 0.23 -9.96
C ARG A 77 -9.55 0.52 -8.60
N ARG A 78 -10.12 -0.51 -7.97
CA ARG A 78 -10.71 -0.38 -6.64
C ARG A 78 -9.67 0.00 -5.59
N LEU A 79 -8.45 -0.53 -5.69
CA LEU A 79 -7.36 -0.17 -4.79
C LEU A 79 -7.04 1.33 -4.86
N CYS A 80 -6.93 1.88 -6.05
CA CYS A 80 -6.69 3.32 -6.23
C CYS A 80 -7.87 4.16 -5.69
N GLU A 81 -9.11 3.75 -5.94
CA GLU A 81 -10.31 4.40 -5.41
C GLU A 81 -10.36 4.35 -3.87
N GLU A 82 -10.09 3.20 -3.27
CA GLU A 82 -10.09 3.03 -1.80
C GLU A 82 -8.96 3.84 -1.14
N VAL A 83 -7.76 3.87 -1.72
CA VAL A 83 -6.66 4.71 -1.22
C VAL A 83 -7.02 6.19 -1.33
N HIS A 84 -7.76 6.58 -2.37
CA HIS A 84 -8.21 7.97 -2.52
C HIS A 84 -9.19 8.40 -1.42
N LEU A 85 -10.08 7.52 -1.00
CA LEU A 85 -11.19 7.84 -0.10
C LEU A 85 -10.91 7.53 1.38
N ASN A 86 -9.98 6.64 1.69
CA ASN A 86 -9.73 6.16 3.05
C ASN A 86 -8.52 6.89 3.68
N LEU A 87 -8.76 7.59 4.78
CA LEU A 87 -7.72 8.36 5.49
C LEU A 87 -6.59 7.46 6.02
N ALA A 88 -6.89 6.26 6.52
CA ALA A 88 -5.86 5.34 7.01
C ALA A 88 -4.97 4.81 5.89
N TYR A 89 -5.53 4.58 4.71
CA TYR A 89 -4.76 4.16 3.54
C TYR A 89 -3.89 5.29 3.02
N ARG A 90 -4.42 6.52 2.95
CA ARG A 90 -3.64 7.71 2.59
C ARG A 90 -2.48 7.92 3.55
N TRP A 91 -2.75 7.84 4.86
CA TRP A 91 -1.72 7.95 5.89
C TRP A 91 -0.60 6.92 5.70
N PHE A 92 -0.98 5.66 5.51
CA PHE A 92 -0.01 4.58 5.30
C PHE A 92 0.78 4.74 3.99
N CYS A 93 0.14 5.22 2.94
CA CYS A 93 0.76 5.51 1.64
C CYS A 93 1.56 6.82 1.61
N ARG A 94 1.67 7.55 2.73
CA ARG A 94 2.36 8.84 2.81
C ARG A 94 1.77 9.92 1.87
N LEU A 95 0.48 9.84 1.63
CA LEU A 95 -0.28 10.80 0.85
C LEU A 95 -1.08 11.70 1.79
N ASP A 96 -0.90 13.01 1.69
CA ASP A 96 -1.81 13.97 2.34
C ASP A 96 -3.10 14.12 1.53
N LEU A 97 -4.00 15.02 1.96
CA LEU A 97 -5.28 15.22 1.28
C LEU A 97 -5.16 15.83 -0.12
N GLU A 98 -4.08 16.55 -0.39
CA GLU A 98 -3.85 17.25 -1.65
C GLU A 98 -3.10 16.39 -2.68
N HIS A 99 -2.33 15.40 -2.21
CA HIS A 99 -1.61 14.50 -3.11
C HIS A 99 -2.57 13.62 -3.93
N GLU A 100 -2.31 13.58 -5.22
CA GLU A 100 -3.05 12.71 -6.13
C GLU A 100 -2.66 11.25 -5.94
N VAL A 101 -3.67 10.38 -5.89
CA VAL A 101 -3.46 8.94 -5.97
C VAL A 101 -3.21 8.57 -7.43
N PRO A 102 -2.25 7.69 -7.73
CA PRO A 102 -1.99 7.25 -9.09
C PRO A 102 -3.24 6.72 -9.78
N ASP A 103 -3.42 7.07 -11.05
CA ASP A 103 -4.46 6.45 -11.87
C ASP A 103 -4.20 4.94 -12.03
N HIS A 104 -5.28 4.16 -12.03
CA HIS A 104 -5.18 2.70 -12.10
C HIS A 104 -4.45 2.19 -13.35
N SER A 105 -4.52 2.89 -14.47
CA SER A 105 -3.84 2.50 -15.71
C SER A 105 -2.31 2.70 -15.59
N ILE A 106 -1.89 3.77 -14.92
CA ILE A 106 -0.47 4.03 -14.63
C ILE A 106 0.04 3.03 -13.60
N PHE A 107 -0.76 2.75 -12.57
CA PHE A 107 -0.46 1.77 -11.55
C PHE A 107 -0.27 0.37 -12.17
N SER A 108 -1.21 -0.08 -12.99
CA SER A 108 -1.16 -1.35 -13.70
C SER A 108 0.06 -1.47 -14.61
N LYS A 109 0.36 -0.43 -15.42
CA LYS A 109 1.54 -0.43 -16.30
C LYS A 109 2.85 -0.56 -15.52
N ASN A 110 2.99 0.13 -14.39
CA ASN A 110 4.17 0.03 -13.55
C ASN A 110 4.27 -1.37 -12.92
N ARG A 111 3.17 -1.90 -12.39
CA ARG A 111 3.13 -3.22 -11.78
C ARG A 111 3.47 -4.34 -12.76
N HIS A 112 2.83 -4.37 -13.93
CA HIS A 112 3.03 -5.42 -14.93
C HIS A 112 4.27 -5.23 -15.80
N GLY A 113 4.83 -4.02 -15.84
CA GLY A 113 6.08 -3.73 -16.53
C GLY A 113 7.29 -3.88 -15.61
N ARG A 114 7.73 -2.77 -15.04
CA ARG A 114 9.01 -2.68 -14.31
C ARG A 114 9.13 -3.59 -13.09
N PHE A 115 8.03 -3.78 -12.34
CA PHE A 115 8.07 -4.55 -11.10
C PHE A 115 7.98 -6.06 -11.33
N ARG A 116 7.36 -6.49 -12.44
CA ARG A 116 7.31 -7.89 -12.80
C ARG A 116 8.69 -8.44 -13.17
N GLU A 117 9.55 -7.60 -13.75
CA GLU A 117 10.90 -7.96 -14.15
C GLU A 117 11.92 -7.82 -13.01
N SER A 118 11.50 -7.26 -11.87
CA SER A 118 12.34 -7.00 -10.71
C SER A 118 12.06 -7.98 -9.58
N ASP A 119 12.93 -8.98 -9.41
CA ASP A 119 12.90 -9.88 -8.24
C ASP A 119 13.06 -9.12 -6.92
N ALA A 120 13.71 -7.95 -6.94
CA ALA A 120 13.91 -7.10 -5.77
C ALA A 120 12.59 -6.63 -5.16
N PHE A 121 11.62 -6.21 -5.98
CA PHE A 121 10.31 -5.80 -5.50
C PHE A 121 9.57 -6.94 -4.81
N ARG A 122 9.58 -8.11 -5.43
CA ARG A 122 8.98 -9.32 -4.88
C ARG A 122 9.63 -9.70 -3.56
N TYR A 123 10.96 -9.66 -3.51
CA TYR A 123 11.72 -9.99 -2.31
C TYR A 123 11.36 -9.06 -1.13
N VAL A 124 11.30 -7.75 -1.37
CA VAL A 124 10.92 -6.78 -0.32
C VAL A 124 9.49 -7.00 0.13
N PHE A 125 8.55 -7.18 -0.81
CA PHE A 125 7.15 -7.44 -0.48
C PHE A 125 6.99 -8.71 0.38
N GLU A 126 7.60 -9.81 -0.02
CA GLU A 126 7.58 -11.07 0.73
C GLU A 126 8.26 -10.94 2.10
N SER A 127 9.34 -10.17 2.19
CA SER A 127 10.03 -9.90 3.45
C SER A 127 9.14 -9.15 4.44
N VAL A 128 8.46 -8.10 3.98
CA VAL A 128 7.52 -7.33 4.81
C VAL A 128 6.35 -8.21 5.26
N LEU A 129 5.75 -8.96 4.34
CA LEU A 129 4.65 -9.87 4.70
C LEU A 129 5.07 -10.92 5.72
N ARG A 130 6.24 -11.52 5.55
CA ARG A 130 6.77 -12.53 6.49
C ARG A 130 6.96 -11.94 7.88
N ARG A 131 7.48 -10.72 7.99
CA ARG A 131 7.60 -9.99 9.26
C ARG A 131 6.23 -9.71 9.88
N CYS A 132 5.26 -9.25 9.07
CA CYS A 132 3.89 -9.01 9.55
C CYS A 132 3.21 -10.30 10.04
N MET A 133 3.46 -11.43 9.38
CA MET A 133 2.94 -12.74 9.81
C MET A 133 3.60 -13.20 11.12
N SER A 134 4.92 -13.04 11.27
CA SER A 134 5.63 -13.42 12.50
C SER A 134 5.20 -12.60 13.71
N GLU A 135 4.79 -11.36 13.50
CA GLU A 135 4.23 -10.48 14.56
C GLU A 135 2.72 -10.66 14.76
N GLY A 136 2.09 -11.58 14.03
CA GLY A 136 0.66 -11.84 14.14
C GLY A 136 -0.26 -10.74 13.62
N LEU A 137 0.26 -9.80 12.84
CA LEU A 137 -0.51 -8.68 12.29
C LEU A 137 -1.36 -9.10 11.09
N VAL A 138 -0.90 -10.08 10.34
CA VAL A 138 -1.57 -10.60 9.14
C VAL A 138 -1.66 -12.11 9.25
N GLY A 139 -2.85 -12.66 9.02
CA GLY A 139 -3.06 -14.10 8.98
C GLY A 139 -2.45 -14.73 7.73
N MET A 140 -2.07 -16.01 7.84
CA MET A 140 -1.64 -16.78 6.68
C MET A 140 -2.84 -17.00 5.76
N PRO A 141 -2.74 -16.71 4.44
CA PRO A 141 -3.83 -16.99 3.53
C PRO A 141 -4.13 -18.49 3.49
N PRO A 142 -5.38 -18.92 3.30
CA PRO A 142 -5.72 -20.31 3.15
C PRO A 142 -4.93 -20.92 1.97
N GLY A 143 -4.08 -21.92 2.25
CA GLY A 143 -3.14 -22.50 1.28
C GLY A 143 -1.70 -21.96 1.35
N GLY A 144 -1.36 -21.24 2.41
CA GLY A 144 -0.16 -20.39 2.55
C GLY A 144 1.22 -21.05 2.49
N GLN A 145 1.36 -22.35 2.34
CA GLN A 145 2.67 -22.96 2.10
C GLN A 145 3.11 -22.84 0.62
N GLY A 146 2.19 -22.62 -0.31
CA GLY A 146 2.49 -22.50 -1.74
C GLY A 146 3.02 -21.13 -2.16
N TRP A 147 2.77 -20.08 -1.40
CA TRP A 147 3.13 -18.70 -1.77
C TRP A 147 4.61 -18.39 -1.59
N LEU A 148 5.27 -19.09 -0.67
CA LEU A 148 6.68 -18.86 -0.33
C LEU A 148 7.62 -19.80 -1.12
N HIS A 149 7.11 -20.85 -1.77
CA HIS A 149 7.95 -21.87 -2.42
C HIS A 149 7.77 -22.03 -3.94
N GLN A 150 6.82 -21.34 -4.55
CA GLN A 150 6.69 -21.38 -6.02
C GLN A 150 7.53 -20.28 -6.69
N SER A 151 8.81 -20.58 -6.84
CA SER A 151 9.79 -19.76 -7.54
C SER A 151 9.70 -19.87 -9.07
N SER A 152 8.58 -19.92 -9.71
CA SER A 152 8.55 -19.81 -11.18
C SER A 152 7.23 -19.58 -11.87
N SER A 153 6.14 -19.25 -11.23
CA SER A 153 4.92 -18.79 -11.93
C SER A 153 3.78 -18.48 -10.97
N VAL A 154 4.00 -17.59 -10.01
CA VAL A 154 2.87 -17.03 -9.30
C VAL A 154 2.56 -15.68 -9.91
N SER A 155 1.77 -15.69 -10.94
CA SER A 155 0.81 -14.66 -11.19
C SER A 155 0.00 -14.54 -9.89
N LEU A 156 0.26 -13.51 -9.09
CA LEU A 156 -0.69 -13.07 -8.09
C LEU A 156 -2.00 -12.93 -8.86
N GLY A 157 -2.94 -13.82 -8.62
CA GLY A 157 -4.19 -13.92 -9.36
C GLY A 157 -5.12 -12.72 -9.16
N TRP A 158 -4.70 -11.63 -9.71
CA TRP A 158 -5.39 -10.37 -9.82
C TRP A 158 -5.83 -10.26 -11.28
N SER A 159 -7.03 -10.73 -11.55
CA SER A 159 -7.73 -10.51 -12.82
C SER A 159 -8.34 -9.14 -12.83
#